data_9c72a241a85e37af7bc025e41f605db1
#
_entry.id   9c72a241a85e37af7bc025e41f605db1
#
_cell.length_a   1.000
_cell.length_b   1.000
_cell.length_c   1.000
_cell.angle_alpha   90.00
_cell.angle_beta   90.00
_cell.angle_gamma   90.00
#
_symmetry.space_group_name_H-M   'P 1'
#
loop_
_entity.id
_entity.type
_entity.pdbx_description
1 polymer ?
#
loop_
_entity_poly.entity_id
_entity_poly.type
_entity_poly.pdbx_seq_one_letter_code
_entity_poly.pdbx_strand_id
1 'polypeptide(L)'
;MTKTRPDKRLITVRRGIIAFVVLTVVIVGGYGLFRSTAIDVSGEFVEGTHYKVIDGAPPVPISGPIRVTEFFSYGCIHCRNFDPMVNDWLRGAPKDVAFERNPVVFSPAWELLAQAYYALQATNALAENHDRIFKAIHDNGKQFLNAEMVADFVNGHGVTRDAFLAALDSPATQRAVAEASRHERASRINSVPSLTVADHYAINMDSVPRKKAFDVVDFLIAKIRAERAVTSGSAPH
;
A
#
# COMPACT_ATOMS: atom_id res chain seq x y z
N MET A 1 -26.65 -52.75 50.84
CA MET A 1 -26.32 -51.75 49.80
C MET A 1 -25.21 -52.31 48.94
N THR A 2 -25.53 -52.90 47.79
CA THR A 2 -24.60 -53.55 46.86
C THR A 2 -24.07 -52.53 45.88
N LYS A 3 -22.78 -52.11 46.03
CA LYS A 3 -22.08 -51.23 45.20
C LYS A 3 -21.67 -51.97 43.91
N THR A 4 -22.42 -51.76 42.82
CA THR A 4 -22.15 -52.35 41.48
C THR A 4 -20.84 -51.76 40.95
N ARG A 5 -19.83 -52.61 40.72
CA ARG A 5 -18.56 -52.17 40.07
C ARG A 5 -18.84 -51.84 38.62
N PRO A 6 -18.38 -50.68 38.13
CA PRO A 6 -18.58 -50.29 36.73
C PRO A 6 -17.82 -51.27 35.80
N ASP A 7 -18.50 -51.73 34.76
CA ASP A 7 -17.97 -52.69 33.80
C ASP A 7 -16.81 -52.06 33.00
N LYS A 8 -15.61 -52.65 33.13
CA LYS A 8 -14.37 -52.13 32.49
C LYS A 8 -14.51 -52.02 30.99
N ARG A 9 -15.33 -52.87 30.36
CA ARG A 9 -15.62 -52.80 28.91
C ARG A 9 -16.37 -51.53 28.51
N LEU A 10 -17.36 -51.13 29.30
CA LEU A 10 -18.12 -49.88 29.07
C LEU A 10 -17.25 -48.62 29.21
N ILE A 11 -16.28 -48.63 30.14
CA ILE A 11 -15.36 -47.51 30.32
C ILE A 11 -14.41 -47.38 29.09
N THR A 12 -13.91 -48.53 28.59
CA THR A 12 -12.99 -48.51 27.41
C THR A 12 -13.71 -48.09 26.15
N VAL A 13 -14.92 -48.56 25.89
CA VAL A 13 -15.73 -48.15 24.74
C VAL A 13 -16.07 -46.64 24.82
N ARG A 14 -16.48 -46.13 25.98
CA ARG A 14 -16.77 -44.71 26.19
C ARG A 14 -15.54 -43.83 25.95
N ARG A 15 -14.36 -44.24 26.42
CA ARG A 15 -13.10 -43.54 26.17
C ARG A 15 -12.73 -43.52 24.67
N GLY A 16 -12.94 -44.65 23.97
CA GLY A 16 -12.72 -44.75 22.53
C GLY A 16 -13.63 -43.81 21.72
N ILE A 17 -14.92 -43.75 22.08
CA ILE A 17 -15.88 -42.85 21.43
C ILE A 17 -15.51 -41.39 21.69
N ILE A 18 -15.15 -41.04 22.92
CA ILE A 18 -14.74 -39.64 23.25
C ILE A 18 -13.49 -39.26 22.47
N ALA A 19 -12.47 -40.13 22.42
CA ALA A 19 -11.24 -39.87 21.67
C ALA A 19 -11.51 -39.70 20.17
N PHE A 20 -12.38 -40.49 19.58
CA PHE A 20 -12.79 -40.38 18.18
C PHE A 20 -13.52 -39.06 17.90
N VAL A 21 -14.48 -38.68 18.76
CA VAL A 21 -15.21 -37.41 18.62
C VAL A 21 -14.28 -36.21 18.74
N VAL A 22 -13.34 -36.20 19.71
CA VAL A 22 -12.36 -35.13 19.87
C VAL A 22 -11.46 -35.03 18.64
N LEU A 23 -10.96 -36.17 18.13
CA LEU A 23 -10.13 -36.21 16.93
C LEU A 23 -10.89 -35.66 15.71
N THR A 24 -12.15 -36.03 15.53
CA THR A 24 -12.99 -35.53 14.43
C THR A 24 -13.23 -34.02 14.55
N VAL A 25 -13.49 -33.50 15.75
CA VAL A 25 -13.67 -32.07 16.00
C VAL A 25 -12.37 -31.29 15.71
N VAL A 26 -11.20 -31.84 16.09
CA VAL A 26 -9.90 -31.22 15.81
C VAL A 26 -9.61 -31.23 14.31
N ILE A 27 -9.89 -32.31 13.59
CA ILE A 27 -9.70 -32.40 12.14
C ILE A 27 -10.65 -31.46 11.40
N VAL A 28 -11.93 -31.48 11.73
CA VAL A 28 -12.95 -30.63 11.09
C VAL A 28 -12.71 -29.15 11.44
N GLY A 29 -12.39 -28.84 12.70
CA GLY A 29 -12.07 -27.50 13.15
C GLY A 29 -10.76 -26.99 12.53
N GLY A 30 -9.71 -27.81 12.48
CA GLY A 30 -8.44 -27.47 11.83
C GLY A 30 -8.59 -27.29 10.32
N TYR A 31 -9.37 -28.14 9.65
CA TYR A 31 -9.68 -28.02 8.22
C TYR A 31 -10.56 -26.78 7.93
N GLY A 32 -11.54 -26.50 8.81
CA GLY A 32 -12.36 -25.29 8.72
C GLY A 32 -11.55 -24.00 8.90
N LEU A 33 -10.63 -23.96 9.88
CA LEU A 33 -9.69 -22.84 10.07
C LEU A 33 -8.72 -22.72 8.90
N PHE A 34 -8.19 -23.81 8.36
CA PHE A 34 -7.32 -23.80 7.20
C PHE A 34 -8.03 -23.30 5.93
N ARG A 35 -9.29 -23.65 5.75
CA ARG A 35 -10.13 -23.13 4.64
C ARG A 35 -10.55 -21.68 4.85
N SER A 36 -10.79 -21.24 6.09
CA SER A 36 -11.14 -19.84 6.39
C SER A 36 -9.99 -18.86 6.22
N THR A 37 -8.74 -19.33 6.19
CA THR A 37 -7.56 -18.48 5.90
C THR A 37 -7.21 -18.43 4.41
N ALA A 38 -7.82 -19.28 3.57
CA ALA A 38 -7.81 -19.06 2.14
C ALA A 38 -8.82 -17.94 1.83
N ILE A 39 -8.32 -16.70 1.77
CA ILE A 39 -9.08 -15.56 1.27
C ILE A 39 -9.58 -15.96 -0.11
N ASP A 40 -10.90 -16.09 -0.26
CA ASP A 40 -11.53 -16.29 -1.57
C ASP A 40 -11.36 -14.98 -2.35
N VAL A 41 -10.30 -14.92 -3.16
CA VAL A 41 -9.94 -13.76 -3.97
C VAL A 41 -10.83 -13.67 -5.22
N SER A 42 -11.76 -14.61 -5.41
CA SER A 42 -12.64 -14.66 -6.56
C SER A 42 -13.97 -13.94 -6.27
N GLY A 43 -14.08 -12.66 -6.63
CA GLY A 43 -15.37 -12.04 -6.86
C GLY A 43 -15.64 -10.67 -6.26
N GLU A 44 -14.85 -10.14 -5.33
CA GLU A 44 -15.17 -8.83 -4.74
C GLU A 44 -14.77 -7.65 -5.66
N PHE A 45 -13.62 -7.76 -6.37
CA PHE A 45 -13.15 -6.71 -7.27
C PHE A 45 -12.88 -7.23 -8.67
N VAL A 46 -13.40 -6.50 -9.68
CA VAL A 46 -13.43 -6.91 -11.10
C VAL A 46 -12.53 -5.99 -11.92
N GLU A 47 -11.69 -6.59 -12.77
CA GLU A 47 -10.89 -5.87 -13.76
C GLU A 47 -11.79 -5.10 -14.73
N GLY A 48 -11.34 -3.91 -15.16
CA GLY A 48 -12.11 -2.99 -15.97
C GLY A 48 -13.07 -2.10 -15.16
N THR A 49 -13.50 -2.54 -13.96
CA THR A 49 -14.38 -1.78 -13.08
C THR A 49 -13.61 -1.17 -11.91
N HIS A 50 -12.94 -1.98 -11.11
CA HIS A 50 -12.29 -1.53 -9.88
C HIS A 50 -10.79 -1.28 -10.06
N TYR A 51 -10.17 -2.00 -10.98
CA TYR A 51 -8.77 -1.85 -11.38
C TYR A 51 -8.60 -2.23 -12.86
N LYS A 52 -7.48 -1.86 -13.43
CA LYS A 52 -7.10 -2.23 -14.80
C LYS A 52 -5.63 -2.61 -14.87
N VAL A 53 -5.27 -3.45 -15.82
CA VAL A 53 -3.87 -3.62 -16.22
C VAL A 53 -3.41 -2.36 -16.94
N ILE A 54 -2.23 -1.86 -16.58
CA ILE A 54 -1.63 -0.68 -17.21
C ILE A 54 -1.13 -1.06 -18.61
N ASP A 55 -1.53 -0.34 -19.65
CA ASP A 55 -1.11 -0.59 -21.03
C ASP A 55 0.42 -0.49 -21.18
N GLY A 56 1.04 -1.59 -21.58
CA GLY A 56 2.49 -1.70 -21.72
C GLY A 56 3.24 -1.90 -20.41
N ALA A 57 2.52 -2.21 -19.31
CA ALA A 57 3.15 -2.53 -18.03
C ALA A 57 4.09 -3.73 -18.13
N PRO A 58 5.19 -3.75 -17.37
CA PRO A 58 6.02 -4.93 -17.25
C PRO A 58 5.22 -6.07 -16.60
N PRO A 59 5.61 -7.34 -16.83
CA PRO A 59 5.06 -8.46 -16.08
C PRO A 59 5.20 -8.25 -14.57
N VAL A 60 4.22 -8.76 -13.81
CA VAL A 60 4.30 -8.74 -12.34
C VAL A 60 5.58 -9.46 -11.88
N PRO A 61 6.44 -8.83 -11.07
CA PRO A 61 7.66 -9.45 -10.59
C PRO A 61 7.35 -10.73 -9.80
N ILE A 62 8.04 -11.83 -10.12
CA ILE A 62 7.84 -13.14 -9.48
C ILE A 62 8.40 -13.21 -8.06
N SER A 63 9.25 -12.27 -7.66
CA SER A 63 9.91 -12.21 -6.34
C SER A 63 10.12 -10.76 -5.89
N GLY A 64 10.59 -10.59 -4.67
CA GLY A 64 10.82 -9.29 -4.05
C GLY A 64 9.54 -8.64 -3.51
N PRO A 65 9.64 -7.45 -2.90
CA PRO A 65 8.49 -6.75 -2.34
C PRO A 65 7.48 -6.37 -3.43
N ILE A 66 6.19 -6.42 -3.07
CA ILE A 66 5.12 -5.92 -3.92
C ILE A 66 5.09 -4.40 -3.76
N ARG A 67 5.40 -3.67 -4.84
CA ARG A 67 5.38 -2.22 -4.82
C ARG A 67 3.94 -1.70 -4.88
N VAL A 68 3.62 -0.76 -4.01
CA VAL A 68 2.39 0.05 -4.06
C VAL A 68 2.80 1.50 -4.17
N THR A 69 2.40 2.17 -5.25
CA THR A 69 2.76 3.57 -5.50
C THR A 69 1.53 4.45 -5.41
N GLU A 70 1.61 5.50 -4.59
CA GLU A 70 0.68 6.62 -4.61
C GLU A 70 1.22 7.73 -5.52
N PHE A 71 0.47 8.09 -6.55
CA PHE A 71 0.71 9.30 -7.33
C PHE A 71 -0.09 10.44 -6.72
N PHE A 72 0.58 11.52 -6.36
CA PHE A 72 -0.02 12.62 -5.61
C PHE A 72 0.60 13.98 -5.96
N SER A 73 0.01 15.05 -5.46
CA SER A 73 0.66 16.37 -5.37
C SER A 73 0.24 17.09 -4.10
N TYR A 74 1.16 17.81 -3.48
CA TYR A 74 0.80 18.73 -2.39
C TYR A 74 -0.20 19.81 -2.82
N GLY A 75 -0.23 20.18 -4.12
CA GLY A 75 -1.20 21.12 -4.67
C GLY A 75 -2.62 20.58 -4.87
N CYS A 76 -2.83 19.28 -4.62
CA CYS A 76 -4.11 18.63 -4.84
C CYS A 76 -4.91 18.46 -3.54
N ILE A 77 -6.07 19.14 -3.43
CA ILE A 77 -6.98 19.01 -2.26
C ILE A 77 -7.48 17.57 -2.07
N HIS A 78 -7.66 16.82 -3.17
CA HIS A 78 -8.10 15.43 -3.10
C HIS A 78 -7.02 14.52 -2.51
N CYS A 79 -5.73 14.81 -2.78
CA CYS A 79 -4.60 14.11 -2.17
C CYS A 79 -4.50 14.44 -0.67
N ARG A 80 -4.67 15.73 -0.30
CA ARG A 80 -4.75 16.14 1.11
C ARG A 80 -5.81 15.35 1.88
N ASN A 81 -6.99 15.15 1.28
CA ASN A 81 -8.10 14.42 1.90
C ASN A 81 -7.87 12.89 1.88
N PHE A 82 -7.02 12.39 0.99
CA PHE A 82 -6.69 10.97 0.88
C PHE A 82 -5.55 10.54 1.80
N ASP A 83 -4.61 11.43 2.12
CA ASP A 83 -3.41 11.13 2.92
C ASP A 83 -3.70 10.47 4.28
N PRO A 84 -4.73 10.83 5.06
CA PRO A 84 -5.08 10.09 6.28
C PRO A 84 -5.40 8.61 6.03
N MET A 85 -6.03 8.26 4.90
CA MET A 85 -6.35 6.87 4.54
C MET A 85 -5.08 6.10 4.16
N VAL A 86 -4.14 6.76 3.47
CA VAL A 86 -2.80 6.20 3.20
C VAL A 86 -2.08 5.88 4.51
N ASN A 87 -2.05 6.85 5.43
CA ASN A 87 -1.36 6.69 6.71
C ASN A 87 -2.03 5.62 7.59
N ASP A 88 -3.36 5.48 7.53
CA ASP A 88 -4.11 4.43 8.23
C ASP A 88 -3.73 3.05 7.70
N TRP A 89 -3.74 2.88 6.38
CA TRP A 89 -3.37 1.60 5.75
C TRP A 89 -1.91 1.23 6.01
N LEU A 90 -0.99 2.20 5.96
CA LEU A 90 0.44 1.97 6.20
C LEU A 90 0.73 1.40 7.60
N ARG A 91 -0.09 1.70 8.63
CA ARG A 91 0.09 1.12 9.97
C ARG A 91 -0.14 -0.39 10.01
N GLY A 92 -0.91 -0.92 9.07
CA GLY A 92 -1.21 -2.36 8.95
C GLY A 92 -0.61 -3.02 7.71
N ALA A 93 0.15 -2.29 6.90
CA ALA A 93 0.67 -2.79 5.64
C ALA A 93 1.57 -4.03 5.84
N PRO A 94 1.42 -5.06 4.98
CA PRO A 94 2.22 -6.27 5.08
C PRO A 94 3.72 -6.00 4.87
N LYS A 95 4.59 -6.78 5.53
CA LYS A 95 6.06 -6.61 5.47
C LYS A 95 6.67 -6.87 4.10
N ASP A 96 5.99 -7.60 3.24
CA ASP A 96 6.38 -7.90 1.87
C ASP A 96 5.89 -6.85 0.86
N VAL A 97 5.33 -5.75 1.35
CA VAL A 97 4.89 -4.61 0.55
C VAL A 97 5.86 -3.44 0.72
N ALA A 98 6.26 -2.84 -0.39
CA ALA A 98 7.01 -1.58 -0.43
C ALA A 98 6.09 -0.46 -0.91
N PHE A 99 5.75 0.46 0.00
CA PHE A 99 4.96 1.64 -0.37
C PHE A 99 5.87 2.81 -0.71
N GLU A 100 5.53 3.52 -1.77
CA GLU A 100 6.21 4.76 -2.17
C GLU A 100 5.22 5.82 -2.63
N ARG A 101 5.61 7.09 -2.50
CA ARG A 101 4.89 8.23 -3.05
C ARG A 101 5.64 8.79 -4.25
N ASN A 102 4.92 9.00 -5.33
CA ASN A 102 5.42 9.61 -6.56
C ASN A 102 4.72 10.96 -6.77
N PRO A 103 5.36 12.09 -6.43
CA PRO A 103 4.78 13.39 -6.72
C PRO A 103 4.70 13.63 -8.23
N VAL A 104 3.54 14.06 -8.73
CA VAL A 104 3.31 14.33 -10.16
C VAL A 104 3.55 15.80 -10.52
N VAL A 105 3.95 16.03 -11.76
CA VAL A 105 4.25 17.37 -12.29
C VAL A 105 3.26 17.72 -13.41
N PHE A 106 2.01 18.05 -13.04
CA PHE A 106 0.99 18.47 -14.03
C PHE A 106 1.02 19.98 -14.35
N SER A 107 1.84 20.75 -13.62
CA SER A 107 2.03 22.19 -13.84
C SER A 107 3.36 22.65 -13.23
N PRO A 108 3.90 23.82 -13.65
CA PRO A 108 5.12 24.38 -13.06
C PRO A 108 5.05 24.60 -11.53
N ALA A 109 3.87 24.98 -11.01
CA ALA A 109 3.68 25.13 -9.57
C ALA A 109 3.79 23.79 -8.84
N TRP A 110 3.37 22.69 -9.48
CA TRP A 110 3.49 21.33 -8.91
C TRP A 110 4.92 20.79 -9.02
N GLU A 111 5.71 21.27 -9.99
CA GLU A 111 7.11 20.89 -10.09
C GLU A 111 7.91 21.35 -8.85
N LEU A 112 7.73 22.59 -8.40
CA LEU A 112 8.34 23.09 -7.17
C LEU A 112 7.95 22.22 -5.95
N LEU A 113 6.68 21.81 -5.87
CA LEU A 113 6.20 20.96 -4.78
C LEU A 113 6.77 19.54 -4.86
N ALA A 114 6.99 19.00 -6.06
CA ALA A 114 7.65 17.71 -6.27
C ALA A 114 9.15 17.80 -5.89
N GLN A 115 9.82 18.85 -6.28
CA GLN A 115 11.20 19.14 -5.86
C GLN A 115 11.30 19.23 -4.33
N ALA A 116 10.36 19.95 -3.70
CA ALA A 116 10.30 20.07 -2.24
C ALA A 116 10.13 18.70 -1.54
N TYR A 117 9.29 17.81 -2.09
CA TYR A 117 9.14 16.45 -1.57
C TYR A 117 10.46 15.69 -1.57
N TYR A 118 11.18 15.69 -2.70
CA TYR A 118 12.45 14.96 -2.80
C TYR A 118 13.59 15.62 -2.02
N ALA A 119 13.62 16.96 -1.93
CA ALA A 119 14.58 17.67 -1.07
C ALA A 119 14.39 17.31 0.41
N LEU A 120 13.15 17.25 0.87
CA LEU A 120 12.82 16.82 2.23
C LEU A 120 13.15 15.33 2.47
N GLN A 121 12.94 14.48 1.48
CA GLN A 121 13.33 13.08 1.54
C GLN A 121 14.86 12.93 1.65
N ALA A 122 15.61 13.65 0.82
CA ALA A 122 17.09 13.63 0.82
C ALA A 122 17.70 14.14 2.13
N THR A 123 17.00 15.04 2.83
CA THR A 123 17.42 15.59 4.12
C THR A 123 16.82 14.88 5.33
N ASN A 124 16.10 13.76 5.14
CA ASN A 124 15.36 13.02 6.17
C ASN A 124 14.33 13.85 6.95
N ALA A 125 13.87 14.96 6.38
CA ALA A 125 12.90 15.88 7.00
C ALA A 125 11.46 15.66 6.49
N LEU A 126 11.25 14.69 5.58
CA LEU A 126 9.96 14.47 4.93
C LEU A 126 8.85 14.12 5.93
N ALA A 127 9.11 13.21 6.85
CA ALA A 127 8.10 12.75 7.82
C ALA A 127 7.55 13.89 8.69
N GLU A 128 8.42 14.85 9.08
CA GLU A 128 8.01 16.01 9.87
C GLU A 128 7.23 17.03 9.04
N ASN A 129 7.50 17.15 7.74
CA ASN A 129 6.97 18.23 6.91
C ASN A 129 5.82 17.83 5.99
N HIS A 130 5.60 16.55 5.71
CA HIS A 130 4.62 16.09 4.73
C HIS A 130 3.20 16.62 5.03
N ASP A 131 2.66 16.31 6.19
CA ASP A 131 1.33 16.79 6.61
C ASP A 131 1.31 18.32 6.82
N ARG A 132 2.42 18.91 7.29
CA ARG A 132 2.53 20.37 7.47
C ARG A 132 2.38 21.13 6.16
N ILE A 133 2.98 20.65 5.05
CA ILE A 133 2.87 21.28 3.72
C ILE A 133 1.43 21.16 3.21
N PHE A 134 0.80 19.99 3.31
CA PHE A 134 -0.61 19.83 2.97
C PHE A 134 -1.51 20.80 3.74
N LYS A 135 -1.35 20.90 5.06
CA LYS A 135 -2.11 21.82 5.91
C LYS A 135 -1.85 23.29 5.55
N ALA A 136 -0.58 23.63 5.30
CA ALA A 136 -0.23 25.00 4.92
C ALA A 136 -0.98 25.43 3.66
N ILE A 137 -1.01 24.59 2.63
CA ILE A 137 -1.64 24.90 1.35
C ILE A 137 -3.17 24.90 1.48
N HIS A 138 -3.75 23.82 2.01
CA HIS A 138 -5.19 23.58 1.89
C HIS A 138 -6.01 24.06 3.08
N ASP A 139 -5.45 24.03 4.30
CA ASP A 139 -6.16 24.45 5.50
C ASP A 139 -5.89 25.94 5.80
N ASN A 140 -4.69 26.45 5.45
CA ASN A 140 -4.26 27.81 5.76
C ASN A 140 -4.13 28.72 4.52
N GLY A 141 -4.43 28.22 3.31
CA GLY A 141 -4.39 28.98 2.07
C GLY A 141 -3.00 29.48 1.66
N LYS A 142 -1.92 28.89 2.21
CA LYS A 142 -0.56 29.30 1.91
C LYS A 142 -0.18 28.91 0.48
N GLN A 143 0.40 29.88 -0.25
CA GLN A 143 0.95 29.65 -1.58
C GLN A 143 2.47 29.62 -1.51
N PHE A 144 3.08 28.60 -2.09
CA PHE A 144 4.52 28.50 -2.28
C PHE A 144 4.84 28.87 -3.72
N LEU A 145 5.31 30.10 -3.92
CA LEU A 145 5.57 30.66 -5.25
C LEU A 145 7.02 30.45 -5.72
N ASN A 146 7.93 30.18 -4.79
CA ASN A 146 9.35 29.94 -5.05
C ASN A 146 9.98 29.04 -3.97
N ALA A 147 11.23 28.66 -4.20
CA ALA A 147 11.99 27.77 -3.32
C ALA A 147 12.23 28.38 -1.93
N GLU A 148 12.48 29.69 -1.87
CA GLU A 148 12.74 30.41 -0.62
C GLU A 148 11.54 30.35 0.33
N MET A 149 10.33 30.50 -0.20
CA MET A 149 9.11 30.42 0.61
C MET A 149 8.90 29.02 1.19
N VAL A 150 9.27 27.96 0.47
CA VAL A 150 9.24 26.59 0.99
C VAL A 150 10.34 26.42 2.04
N ALA A 151 11.56 26.89 1.74
CA ALA A 151 12.71 26.80 2.64
C ALA A 151 12.45 27.48 3.99
N ASP A 152 11.88 28.68 3.96
CA ASP A 152 11.50 29.44 5.17
C ASP A 152 10.41 28.69 5.98
N PHE A 153 9.49 28.01 5.30
CA PHE A 153 8.41 27.26 5.96
C PHE A 153 8.91 25.99 6.64
N VAL A 154 9.88 25.28 6.04
CA VAL A 154 10.42 24.02 6.58
C VAL A 154 11.60 24.22 7.52
N ASN A 155 12.15 25.45 7.58
CA ASN A 155 13.29 25.78 8.44
C ASN A 155 12.98 25.49 9.90
N GLY A 156 13.91 24.77 10.57
CA GLY A 156 13.75 24.35 11.98
C GLY A 156 12.84 23.15 12.17
N HIS A 157 12.36 22.52 11.09
CA HIS A 157 11.53 21.33 11.10
C HIS A 157 12.27 20.14 10.44
N GLY A 158 13.26 19.63 11.17
CA GLY A 158 14.13 18.53 10.71
C GLY A 158 15.18 18.96 9.66
N VAL A 159 15.15 20.21 9.16
CA VAL A 159 16.08 20.72 8.17
C VAL A 159 16.30 22.22 8.37
N THR A 160 17.51 22.70 8.07
CA THR A 160 17.77 24.14 7.99
C THR A 160 17.40 24.68 6.61
N ARG A 161 17.13 26.00 6.52
CA ARG A 161 16.83 26.69 5.26
C ARG A 161 17.88 26.41 4.18
N ASP A 162 19.15 26.58 4.51
CA ASP A 162 20.25 26.43 3.55
C ASP A 162 20.44 24.97 3.13
N ALA A 163 20.31 24.02 4.04
CA ALA A 163 20.38 22.59 3.72
C ALA A 163 19.21 22.17 2.81
N PHE A 164 18.01 22.69 3.03
CA PHE A 164 16.86 22.44 2.16
C PHE A 164 17.08 23.00 0.76
N LEU A 165 17.53 24.26 0.62
CA LEU A 165 17.80 24.87 -0.68
C LEU A 165 18.90 24.12 -1.45
N ALA A 166 19.99 23.77 -0.77
CA ALA A 166 21.04 22.95 -1.37
C ALA A 166 20.54 21.57 -1.86
N ALA A 167 19.66 20.93 -1.09
CA ALA A 167 19.04 19.67 -1.49
C ALA A 167 18.07 19.86 -2.67
N LEU A 168 17.29 20.92 -2.67
CA LEU A 168 16.32 21.23 -3.73
C LEU A 168 17.01 21.46 -5.07
N ASP A 169 18.11 22.20 -5.10
CA ASP A 169 18.89 22.50 -6.31
C ASP A 169 19.83 21.34 -6.72
N SER A 170 19.90 20.28 -5.91
CA SER A 170 20.83 19.20 -6.16
C SER A 170 20.50 18.41 -7.44
N PRO A 171 21.52 17.89 -8.17
CA PRO A 171 21.28 16.97 -9.28
C PRO A 171 20.51 15.70 -8.88
N ALA A 172 20.57 15.30 -7.62
CA ALA A 172 19.82 14.16 -7.10
C ALA A 172 18.32 14.43 -7.11
N THR A 173 17.88 15.58 -6.58
CA THR A 173 16.47 15.99 -6.60
C THR A 173 15.95 16.17 -8.03
N GLN A 174 16.73 16.78 -8.92
CA GLN A 174 16.35 16.93 -10.33
C GLN A 174 16.15 15.57 -11.02
N ARG A 175 17.06 14.61 -10.78
CA ARG A 175 16.91 13.24 -11.30
C ARG A 175 15.69 12.55 -10.72
N ALA A 176 15.42 12.68 -9.42
CA ALA A 176 14.27 12.07 -8.78
C ALA A 176 12.94 12.60 -9.35
N VAL A 177 12.82 13.92 -9.58
CA VAL A 177 11.65 14.52 -10.24
C VAL A 177 11.50 14.00 -11.67
N ALA A 178 12.60 13.92 -12.42
CA ALA A 178 12.57 13.37 -13.79
C ALA A 178 12.17 11.89 -13.81
N GLU A 179 12.61 11.09 -12.85
CA GLU A 179 12.22 9.69 -12.69
C GLU A 179 10.74 9.56 -12.30
N ALA A 180 10.27 10.37 -11.36
CA ALA A 180 8.87 10.42 -10.99
C ALA A 180 7.97 10.73 -12.20
N SER A 181 8.36 11.71 -13.02
CA SER A 181 7.63 12.05 -14.24
C SER A 181 7.69 10.95 -15.31
N ARG A 182 8.77 10.17 -15.40
CA ARG A 182 8.82 8.98 -16.27
C ARG A 182 7.89 7.88 -15.76
N HIS A 183 7.91 7.63 -14.46
CA HIS A 183 7.05 6.63 -13.80
C HIS A 183 5.56 6.98 -13.96
N GLU A 184 5.19 8.26 -13.73
CA GLU A 184 3.84 8.78 -13.96
C GLU A 184 3.35 8.46 -15.39
N ARG A 185 4.18 8.81 -16.42
CA ARG A 185 3.82 8.54 -17.83
C ARG A 185 3.73 7.05 -18.15
N ALA A 186 4.68 6.25 -17.64
CA ALA A 186 4.68 4.79 -17.84
C ALA A 186 3.44 4.14 -17.22
N SER A 187 3.02 4.64 -16.05
CA SER A 187 1.82 4.19 -15.34
C SER A 187 0.51 4.77 -15.90
N ARG A 188 0.57 5.58 -16.96
CA ARG A 188 -0.61 6.22 -17.60
C ARG A 188 -1.45 7.04 -16.61
N ILE A 189 -0.81 7.70 -15.65
CA ILE A 189 -1.47 8.55 -14.66
C ILE A 189 -1.80 9.91 -15.28
N ASN A 190 -3.07 10.31 -15.16
CA ASN A 190 -3.59 11.59 -15.66
C ASN A 190 -4.40 12.37 -14.62
N SER A 191 -4.59 11.79 -13.45
CA SER A 191 -5.29 12.39 -12.31
C SER A 191 -4.71 11.91 -11.00
N VAL A 192 -4.91 12.67 -9.92
CA VAL A 192 -4.45 12.32 -8.58
C VAL A 192 -5.52 12.63 -7.52
N PRO A 193 -5.57 11.85 -6.41
CA PRO A 193 -4.68 10.74 -6.09
C PRO A 193 -4.95 9.53 -6.99
N SER A 194 -3.88 8.78 -7.32
CA SER A 194 -3.96 7.49 -8.02
C SER A 194 -3.06 6.48 -7.34
N LEU A 195 -3.44 5.21 -7.41
CA LEU A 195 -2.67 4.10 -6.83
C LEU A 195 -2.34 3.07 -7.91
N THR A 196 -1.11 2.55 -7.88
CA THR A 196 -0.72 1.38 -8.65
C THR A 196 -0.18 0.27 -7.77
N VAL A 197 -0.28 -0.97 -8.22
CA VAL A 197 0.26 -2.17 -7.54
C VAL A 197 1.16 -2.92 -8.51
N ALA A 198 2.40 -3.17 -8.09
CA ALA A 198 3.46 -3.86 -8.83
C ALA A 198 3.80 -3.21 -10.19
N ASP A 199 3.56 -1.91 -10.36
CA ASP A 199 3.67 -1.17 -11.64
C ASP A 199 2.86 -1.82 -12.79
N HIS A 200 1.94 -2.69 -12.44
CA HIS A 200 1.15 -3.51 -13.38
C HIS A 200 -0.35 -3.19 -13.34
N TYR A 201 -0.89 -3.00 -12.15
CA TYR A 201 -2.30 -2.68 -11.94
C TYR A 201 -2.49 -1.23 -11.51
N ALA A 202 -3.43 -0.52 -12.10
CA ALA A 202 -3.90 0.79 -11.65
C ALA A 202 -5.31 0.66 -11.05
N ILE A 203 -5.52 1.27 -9.88
CA ILE A 203 -6.85 1.34 -9.25
C ILE A 203 -7.70 2.35 -10.01
N ASN A 204 -8.94 1.99 -10.32
CA ASN A 204 -9.89 2.88 -10.97
C ASN A 204 -10.54 3.81 -9.92
N MET A 205 -9.88 4.92 -9.63
CA MET A 205 -10.30 5.88 -8.60
C MET A 205 -11.62 6.60 -8.92
N ASP A 206 -12.11 6.51 -10.15
CA ASP A 206 -13.41 7.07 -10.55
C ASP A 206 -14.56 6.15 -10.16
N SER A 207 -14.34 4.84 -10.17
CA SER A 207 -15.34 3.82 -9.85
C SER A 207 -15.26 3.34 -8.40
N VAL A 208 -14.08 3.45 -7.78
CA VAL A 208 -13.82 2.98 -6.41
C VAL A 208 -13.94 4.15 -5.43
N PRO A 209 -14.84 4.09 -4.45
CA PRO A 209 -14.86 5.08 -3.38
C PRO A 209 -13.49 5.14 -2.67
N ARG A 210 -12.94 6.34 -2.43
CA ARG A 210 -11.59 6.51 -1.85
C ARG A 210 -11.35 5.67 -0.59
N LYS A 211 -12.35 5.57 0.29
CA LYS A 211 -12.29 4.73 1.50
C LYS A 211 -12.13 3.23 1.24
N LYS A 212 -12.42 2.77 0.00
CA LYS A 212 -12.28 1.38 -0.45
C LYS A 212 -11.08 1.16 -1.35
N ALA A 213 -10.31 2.20 -1.67
CA ALA A 213 -9.17 2.08 -2.57
C ALA A 213 -8.13 1.07 -2.04
N PHE A 214 -7.89 1.05 -0.74
CA PHE A 214 -6.95 0.12 -0.12
C PHE A 214 -7.49 -1.31 -0.01
N ASP A 215 -8.81 -1.52 0.02
CA ASP A 215 -9.40 -2.87 -0.09
C ASP A 215 -9.05 -3.48 -1.48
N VAL A 216 -9.07 -2.66 -2.55
CA VAL A 216 -8.63 -3.08 -3.89
C VAL A 216 -7.12 -3.34 -3.94
N VAL A 217 -6.31 -2.51 -3.26
CA VAL A 217 -4.86 -2.74 -3.13
C VAL A 217 -4.59 -4.07 -2.46
N ASP A 218 -5.24 -4.36 -1.33
CA ASP A 218 -5.06 -5.61 -0.57
C ASP A 218 -5.50 -6.83 -1.38
N PHE A 219 -6.61 -6.70 -2.13
CA PHE A 219 -7.05 -7.72 -3.08
C PHE A 219 -5.98 -8.00 -4.15
N LEU A 220 -5.39 -6.97 -4.77
CA LEU A 220 -4.35 -7.13 -5.78
C LEU A 220 -3.06 -7.72 -5.21
N ILE A 221 -2.69 -7.35 -3.99
CA ILE A 221 -1.57 -7.96 -3.27
C ILE A 221 -1.81 -9.45 -3.08
N ALA A 222 -3.01 -9.84 -2.62
CA ALA A 222 -3.39 -11.24 -2.43
C ALA A 222 -3.39 -12.02 -3.76
N LYS A 223 -3.91 -11.42 -4.84
CA LYS A 223 -3.87 -11.97 -6.20
C LYS A 223 -2.44 -12.23 -6.66
N ILE A 224 -1.53 -11.27 -6.53
CA ILE A 224 -0.11 -11.40 -6.90
C ILE A 224 0.57 -12.52 -6.11
N ARG A 225 0.29 -12.63 -4.80
CA ARG A 225 0.83 -13.72 -3.96
C ARG A 225 0.37 -15.10 -4.44
N ALA A 226 -0.91 -15.23 -4.79
CA ALA A 226 -1.45 -16.48 -5.32
C ALA A 226 -0.78 -16.87 -6.65
N GLU A 227 -0.61 -15.92 -7.57
CA GLU A 227 0.06 -16.13 -8.86
C GLU A 227 1.53 -16.55 -8.67
N ARG A 228 2.27 -15.92 -7.77
CA ARG A 228 3.65 -16.28 -7.42
C ARG A 228 3.76 -17.69 -6.84
N ALA A 229 2.81 -18.09 -6.00
CA ALA A 229 2.80 -19.44 -5.40
C ALA A 229 2.59 -20.55 -6.45
N VAL A 230 1.72 -20.32 -7.45
CA VAL A 230 1.51 -21.23 -8.57
C VAL A 230 2.77 -21.37 -9.42
N THR A 231 3.42 -20.24 -9.74
CA THR A 231 4.63 -20.22 -10.57
C THR A 231 5.81 -20.93 -9.89
N SER A 232 5.98 -20.74 -8.58
CA SER A 232 7.05 -21.38 -7.81
C SER A 232 6.82 -22.89 -7.57
N GLY A 233 5.57 -23.36 -7.51
CA GLY A 233 5.24 -24.77 -7.38
C GLY A 233 5.30 -25.56 -8.70
N SER A 234 5.40 -24.89 -9.83
CA SER A 234 5.44 -25.50 -11.17
C SER A 234 6.88 -25.69 -11.72
N ALA A 235 7.93 -25.37 -10.94
CA ALA A 235 9.31 -25.62 -11.35
C ALA A 235 9.57 -27.13 -11.32
N PRO A 236 9.93 -27.80 -12.45
CA PRO A 236 10.26 -29.22 -12.46
C PRO A 236 11.58 -29.44 -11.70
N HIS A 237 11.58 -30.46 -10.82
CA HIS A 237 12.77 -31.01 -10.16
C HIS A 237 13.65 -31.74 -11.17
#